data_4558c4956bff64b71352f4ed5968cae8
#
_entry.id   4558c4956bff64b71352f4ed5968cae8
#
_cell.length_a   1.000
_cell.length_b   1.000
_cell.length_c   1.000
_cell.angle_alpha   90.00
_cell.angle_beta   90.00
_cell.angle_gamma   90.00
#
_symmetry.space_group_name_H-M   'P 1'
#
loop_
_entity.id
_entity.type
_entity.pdbx_description
1 polymer ?
#
loop_
_entity_poly.entity_id
_entity_poly.type
_entity_poly.pdbx_seq_one_letter_code
_entity_poly.pdbx_strand_id
1 'polypeptide(L)'
;TITDRRGSDYPQFVPLVEEGAKTFTMKEISADKAYSGHSNLNAAVALGADPYIPFRVNARDRPEAPIWSKLFHLYSYRSEEFLPHYHRRSNVESTFSIIKRVFGDTLRSKNTEAQTNELLMKVIAHNIVCVVHSIFELGVTVPGLSACTQSAISAHNVG
;
A
#
# COMPACT_ATOMS: atom_id res chain seq x y z
N THR A 1 -2.27 -5.25 -9.89
CA THR A 1 -3.12 -6.33 -10.46
C THR A 1 -4.57 -6.01 -10.15
N ILE A 2 -5.44 -6.00 -11.15
CA ILE A 2 -6.88 -5.85 -10.99
C ILE A 2 -7.48 -7.24 -11.17
N THR A 3 -8.12 -7.75 -10.12
CA THR A 3 -8.78 -9.07 -10.13
C THR A 3 -10.27 -8.91 -10.35
N ASP A 4 -10.91 -9.95 -10.88
CA ASP A 4 -12.36 -9.99 -10.99
C ASP A 4 -13.03 -10.15 -9.61
N ARG A 5 -14.36 -9.96 -9.55
CA ARG A 5 -15.13 -10.01 -8.31
C ARG A 5 -15.12 -11.39 -7.61
N ARG A 6 -14.65 -12.44 -8.27
CA ARG A 6 -14.61 -13.82 -7.78
C ARG A 6 -13.21 -14.31 -7.45
N GLY A 7 -12.17 -13.52 -7.78
CA GLY A 7 -10.79 -13.84 -7.50
C GLY A 7 -10.48 -13.82 -5.99
N SER A 8 -9.73 -14.82 -5.53
CA SER A 8 -9.15 -14.79 -4.19
C SER A 8 -7.95 -13.83 -4.18
N ASP A 9 -7.86 -12.97 -3.18
CA ASP A 9 -6.74 -12.04 -3.05
C ASP A 9 -5.44 -12.72 -2.61
N TYR A 10 -5.56 -13.88 -1.93
CA TYR A 10 -4.41 -14.60 -1.36
C TYR A 10 -3.29 -14.90 -2.38
N PRO A 11 -3.57 -15.42 -3.60
CA PRO A 11 -2.54 -15.71 -4.60
C PRO A 11 -1.89 -14.44 -5.18
N GLN A 12 -2.51 -13.28 -5.02
CA GLN A 12 -1.99 -12.01 -5.57
C GLN A 12 -0.89 -11.40 -4.71
N PHE A 13 -0.68 -11.89 -3.49
CA PHE A 13 0.31 -11.33 -2.58
C PHE A 13 1.73 -11.41 -3.15
N VAL A 14 2.16 -12.60 -3.54
CA VAL A 14 3.53 -12.84 -4.04
C VAL A 14 3.81 -11.99 -5.29
N PRO A 15 2.99 -12.02 -6.37
CA PRO A 15 3.22 -11.17 -7.53
C PRO A 15 3.27 -9.67 -7.20
N LEU A 16 2.44 -9.20 -6.25
CA LEU A 16 2.41 -7.79 -5.87
C LEU A 16 3.69 -7.35 -5.13
N VAL A 17 4.16 -8.16 -4.18
CA VAL A 17 5.37 -7.81 -3.42
C VAL A 17 6.63 -7.95 -4.28
N GLU A 18 6.70 -8.93 -5.16
CA GLU A 18 7.79 -9.08 -6.13
C GLU A 18 7.85 -7.90 -7.10
N GLU A 19 6.71 -7.45 -7.61
CA GLU A 19 6.65 -6.27 -8.48
C GLU A 19 7.07 -5.00 -7.73
N GLY A 20 6.59 -4.82 -6.49
CA GLY A 20 7.00 -3.72 -5.63
C GLY A 20 8.50 -3.72 -5.32
N ALA A 21 9.10 -4.90 -5.13
CA ALA A 21 10.52 -5.06 -4.83
C ALA A 21 11.46 -4.64 -5.99
N LYS A 22 10.95 -4.61 -7.23
CA LYS A 22 11.71 -4.10 -8.38
C LYS A 22 11.99 -2.61 -8.29
N THR A 23 11.12 -1.87 -7.62
CA THR A 23 11.18 -0.40 -7.54
C THR A 23 11.60 0.10 -6.17
N PHE A 24 11.20 -0.62 -5.10
CA PHE A 24 11.39 -0.19 -3.72
C PHE A 24 12.12 -1.24 -2.90
N THR A 25 13.02 -0.79 -2.02
CA THR A 25 13.56 -1.65 -0.95
C THR A 25 12.55 -1.70 0.18
N MET A 26 11.83 -2.82 0.29
CA MET A 26 10.82 -3.01 1.33
C MET A 26 11.49 -3.53 2.61
N LYS A 27 11.26 -2.84 3.73
CA LYS A 27 11.72 -3.27 5.06
C LYS A 27 10.63 -4.01 5.82
N GLU A 28 9.40 -3.61 5.61
CA GLU A 28 8.23 -4.14 6.31
C GLU A 28 7.07 -4.31 5.32
N ILE A 29 6.28 -5.36 5.49
CA ILE A 29 5.07 -5.61 4.71
C ILE A 29 3.92 -5.88 5.67
N SER A 30 2.93 -4.97 5.67
CA SER A 30 1.69 -5.13 6.45
C SER A 30 0.54 -5.49 5.54
N ALA A 31 -0.19 -6.56 5.86
CA ALA A 31 -1.35 -7.01 5.08
C ALA A 31 -2.45 -7.59 5.98
N ASP A 32 -3.63 -7.81 5.42
CA ASP A 32 -4.75 -8.41 6.14
C ASP A 32 -4.47 -9.87 6.49
N LYS A 33 -5.13 -10.36 7.54
CA LYS A 33 -5.09 -11.78 7.98
C LYS A 33 -5.47 -12.78 6.87
N ALA A 34 -6.17 -12.35 5.82
CA ALA A 34 -6.48 -13.17 4.65
C ALA A 34 -5.20 -13.64 3.94
N TYR A 35 -4.12 -12.86 4.04
CA TYR A 35 -2.82 -13.16 3.45
C TYR A 35 -1.91 -14.00 4.35
N SER A 36 -2.34 -14.32 5.59
CA SER A 36 -1.56 -15.17 6.49
C SER A 36 -1.49 -16.60 5.96
N GLY A 37 -0.35 -16.93 5.37
CA GLY A 37 -0.07 -18.26 4.88
C GLY A 37 1.42 -18.45 4.64
N HIS A 38 1.86 -19.69 4.70
CA HIS A 38 3.27 -20.07 4.65
C HIS A 38 4.01 -19.46 3.46
N SER A 39 3.43 -19.58 2.25
CA SER A 39 4.05 -19.07 1.02
C SER A 39 4.23 -17.57 1.05
N ASN A 40 3.22 -16.82 1.52
CA ASN A 40 3.26 -15.37 1.56
C ASN A 40 4.26 -14.85 2.59
N LEU A 41 4.30 -15.45 3.79
CA LEU A 41 5.28 -15.08 4.82
C LEU A 41 6.71 -15.37 4.37
N ASN A 42 6.93 -16.54 3.76
CA ASN A 42 8.24 -16.90 3.23
C ASN A 42 8.68 -15.97 2.08
N ALA A 43 7.77 -15.60 1.18
CA ALA A 43 8.07 -14.69 0.08
C ALA A 43 8.47 -13.29 0.61
N ALA A 44 7.75 -12.75 1.61
CA ALA A 44 8.12 -11.48 2.22
C ALA A 44 9.52 -11.51 2.85
N VAL A 45 9.83 -12.57 3.62
CA VAL A 45 11.15 -12.73 4.24
C VAL A 45 12.26 -12.94 3.19
N ALA A 46 11.98 -13.67 2.11
CA ALA A 46 12.93 -13.86 1.01
C ALA A 46 13.30 -12.54 0.30
N LEU A 47 12.40 -11.55 0.30
CA LEU A 47 12.67 -10.20 -0.19
C LEU A 47 13.38 -9.30 0.84
N GLY A 48 13.72 -9.82 2.02
CA GLY A 48 14.37 -9.08 3.10
C GLY A 48 13.42 -8.19 3.91
N ALA A 49 12.11 -8.39 3.80
CA ALA A 49 11.11 -7.62 4.51
C ALA A 49 10.52 -8.40 5.69
N ASP A 50 10.25 -7.71 6.80
CA ASP A 50 9.55 -8.28 7.95
C ASP A 50 8.02 -8.23 7.70
N PRO A 51 7.33 -9.39 7.64
CA PRO A 51 5.88 -9.41 7.44
C PRO A 51 5.11 -9.21 8.76
N TYR A 52 4.25 -8.21 8.79
CA TYR A 52 3.29 -7.94 9.87
C TYR A 52 1.88 -8.28 9.39
N ILE A 53 1.59 -9.58 9.32
CA ILE A 53 0.32 -10.13 8.86
C ILE A 53 -0.32 -10.90 10.03
N PRO A 54 -1.49 -10.49 10.55
CA PRO A 54 -2.14 -11.16 11.66
C PRO A 54 -2.51 -12.59 11.32
N PHE A 55 -2.38 -13.47 12.28
CA PHE A 55 -2.79 -14.86 12.12
C PHE A 55 -4.30 -15.03 12.29
N ARG A 56 -4.86 -16.07 11.68
CA ARG A 56 -6.25 -16.46 11.87
C ARG A 56 -6.45 -16.99 13.29
N VAL A 57 -7.67 -16.85 13.82
CA VAL A 57 -8.00 -17.28 15.20
C VAL A 57 -7.70 -18.77 15.46
N ASN A 58 -7.82 -19.60 14.44
CA ASN A 58 -7.53 -21.03 14.51
C ASN A 58 -6.09 -21.39 14.12
N ALA A 59 -5.22 -20.42 13.91
CA ALA A 59 -3.81 -20.68 13.64
C ALA A 59 -3.14 -21.27 14.90
N ARG A 60 -2.19 -22.15 14.64
CA ARG A 60 -1.37 -22.77 15.69
C ARG A 60 0.09 -22.60 15.35
N ASP A 61 0.92 -22.64 16.36
CA ASP A 61 2.35 -22.69 16.18
C ASP A 61 2.77 -23.92 15.35
N ARG A 62 3.81 -23.74 14.54
CA ARG A 62 4.40 -24.77 13.68
C ARG A 62 5.90 -24.77 13.83
N PRO A 63 6.45 -25.48 14.82
CA PRO A 63 7.89 -25.54 15.08
C PRO A 63 8.72 -26.02 13.88
N GLU A 64 8.12 -26.86 13.02
CA GLU A 64 8.72 -27.35 11.78
C GLU A 64 8.90 -26.25 10.70
N ALA A 65 8.27 -25.10 10.91
CA ALA A 65 8.32 -23.96 10.02
C ALA A 65 8.86 -22.72 10.73
N PRO A 66 10.17 -22.49 10.75
CA PRO A 66 10.81 -21.49 11.61
C PRO A 66 10.28 -20.06 11.42
N ILE A 67 10.04 -19.65 10.16
CA ILE A 67 9.50 -18.32 9.85
C ILE A 67 8.08 -18.19 10.40
N TRP A 68 7.22 -19.19 10.19
CA TRP A 68 5.87 -19.22 10.72
C TRP A 68 5.87 -19.15 12.25
N SER A 69 6.66 -20.01 12.91
CA SER A 69 6.73 -20.06 14.38
C SER A 69 7.21 -18.74 14.97
N LYS A 70 8.30 -18.16 14.45
CA LYS A 70 8.80 -16.85 14.87
C LYS A 70 7.71 -15.77 14.79
N LEU A 71 7.03 -15.67 13.67
CA LEU A 71 6.00 -14.65 13.43
C LEU A 71 4.74 -14.90 14.23
N PHE A 72 4.36 -16.17 14.41
CA PHE A 72 3.24 -16.57 15.26
C PHE A 72 3.48 -16.17 16.73
N HIS A 73 4.68 -16.41 17.25
CA HIS A 73 5.07 -16.01 18.58
C HIS A 73 5.09 -14.48 18.75
N LEU A 74 5.63 -13.76 17.75
CA LEU A 74 5.61 -12.30 17.76
C LEU A 74 4.17 -11.76 17.82
N TYR A 75 3.27 -12.30 16.99
CA TYR A 75 1.86 -11.89 16.96
C TYR A 75 1.11 -12.26 18.26
N SER A 76 1.33 -13.48 18.79
CA SER A 76 0.53 -14.02 19.89
C SER A 76 0.98 -13.56 21.26
N TYR A 77 2.28 -13.37 21.46
CA TYR A 77 2.87 -13.10 22.78
C TYR A 77 3.53 -11.73 22.90
N ARG A 78 3.81 -11.06 21.77
CA ARG A 78 4.45 -9.74 21.73
C ARG A 78 3.61 -8.78 20.89
N SER A 79 2.31 -8.76 21.14
CA SER A 79 1.36 -7.94 20.38
C SER A 79 1.68 -6.45 20.43
N GLU A 80 2.25 -5.95 21.54
CA GLU A 80 2.67 -4.55 21.67
C GLU A 80 3.77 -4.16 20.67
N GLU A 81 4.62 -5.10 20.28
CA GLU A 81 5.62 -4.87 19.23
C GLU A 81 5.01 -5.04 17.83
N PHE A 82 4.10 -5.98 17.67
CA PHE A 82 3.48 -6.30 16.38
C PHE A 82 2.52 -5.22 15.91
N LEU A 83 1.62 -4.75 16.77
CA LEU A 83 0.49 -3.89 16.41
C LEU A 83 0.89 -2.54 15.80
N PRO A 84 1.91 -1.81 16.28
CA PRO A 84 2.32 -0.54 15.69
C PRO A 84 2.72 -0.66 14.21
N HIS A 85 3.40 -1.76 13.85
CA HIS A 85 3.78 -2.06 12.48
C HIS A 85 2.57 -2.47 11.63
N TYR A 86 1.72 -3.33 12.17
CA TYR A 86 0.49 -3.75 11.49
C TYR A 86 -0.46 -2.59 11.22
N HIS A 87 -0.61 -1.66 12.16
CA HIS A 87 -1.53 -0.53 12.01
C HIS A 87 -1.13 0.45 10.91
N ARG A 88 0.11 0.42 10.42
CA ARG A 88 0.51 1.19 9.22
C ARG A 88 -0.32 0.83 7.99
N ARG A 89 -0.95 -0.35 7.97
CA ARG A 89 -1.90 -0.76 6.94
C ARG A 89 -3.10 0.21 6.81
N SER A 90 -3.48 0.88 7.88
CA SER A 90 -4.59 1.85 7.86
C SER A 90 -4.37 3.02 6.89
N ASN A 91 -3.11 3.31 6.54
CA ASN A 91 -2.78 4.34 5.54
C ASN A 91 -3.35 4.00 4.17
N VAL A 92 -3.34 2.72 3.78
CA VAL A 92 -3.93 2.26 2.50
C VAL A 92 -5.45 2.42 2.52
N GLU A 93 -6.11 2.05 3.62
CA GLU A 93 -7.55 2.20 3.78
C GLU A 93 -7.96 3.68 3.73
N SER A 94 -7.20 4.55 4.41
CA SER A 94 -7.41 6.00 4.38
C SER A 94 -7.25 6.56 2.96
N THR A 95 -6.23 6.12 2.22
CA THR A 95 -6.00 6.53 0.83
C THR A 95 -7.17 6.15 -0.06
N PHE A 96 -7.62 4.88 -0.01
CA PHE A 96 -8.77 4.45 -0.79
C PHE A 96 -10.08 5.16 -0.39
N SER A 97 -10.25 5.45 0.90
CA SER A 97 -11.39 6.23 1.39
C SER A 97 -11.40 7.65 0.81
N ILE A 98 -10.24 8.31 0.74
CA ILE A 98 -10.09 9.63 0.12
C ILE A 98 -10.40 9.55 -1.38
N ILE A 99 -9.84 8.57 -2.10
CA ILE A 99 -10.10 8.38 -3.54
C ILE A 99 -11.60 8.23 -3.79
N LYS A 100 -12.29 7.38 -3.01
CA LYS A 100 -13.74 7.17 -3.13
C LYS A 100 -14.54 8.45 -2.85
N ARG A 101 -14.14 9.20 -1.83
CA ARG A 101 -14.84 10.44 -1.45
C ARG A 101 -14.68 11.55 -2.50
N VAL A 102 -13.48 11.69 -3.08
CA VAL A 102 -13.17 12.78 -4.03
C VAL A 102 -13.61 12.44 -5.44
N PHE A 103 -13.35 11.21 -5.90
CA PHE A 103 -13.58 10.80 -7.28
C PHE A 103 -14.79 9.86 -7.47
N GLY A 104 -15.54 9.60 -6.38
CA GLY A 104 -16.68 8.67 -6.37
C GLY A 104 -16.29 7.22 -6.18
N ASP A 105 -17.17 6.45 -5.55
CA ASP A 105 -17.00 5.04 -5.18
C ASP A 105 -17.41 4.05 -6.27
N THR A 106 -18.03 4.55 -7.34
CA THR A 106 -18.51 3.75 -8.46
C THR A 106 -17.70 4.00 -9.73
N LEU A 107 -17.61 2.98 -10.59
CA LEU A 107 -17.07 3.11 -11.94
C LEU A 107 -18.22 3.32 -12.91
N ARG A 108 -18.10 4.33 -13.77
CA ARG A 108 -19.13 4.67 -14.78
C ARG A 108 -18.97 3.90 -16.08
N SER A 109 -17.75 3.45 -16.34
CA SER A 109 -17.40 2.68 -17.53
C SER A 109 -18.09 1.30 -17.53
N LYS A 110 -18.50 0.80 -18.69
CA LYS A 110 -19.26 -0.44 -18.83
C LYS A 110 -18.43 -1.66 -19.13
N ASN A 111 -17.31 -1.52 -19.85
CA ASN A 111 -16.42 -2.63 -20.17
C ASN A 111 -15.23 -2.68 -19.19
N THR A 112 -14.63 -3.87 -19.04
CA THR A 112 -13.57 -4.13 -18.06
C THR A 112 -12.32 -3.28 -18.31
N GLU A 113 -11.93 -3.09 -19.56
CA GLU A 113 -10.76 -2.27 -19.90
C GLU A 113 -10.96 -0.80 -19.54
N ALA A 114 -12.11 -0.23 -19.89
CA ALA A 114 -12.45 1.13 -19.52
C ALA A 114 -12.62 1.31 -18.00
N GLN A 115 -13.15 0.30 -17.28
CA GLN A 115 -13.22 0.32 -15.82
C GLN A 115 -11.82 0.34 -15.20
N THR A 116 -10.91 -0.47 -15.74
CA THR A 116 -9.51 -0.49 -15.32
C THR A 116 -8.85 0.87 -15.53
N ASN A 117 -9.02 1.47 -16.70
CA ASN A 117 -8.46 2.78 -17.02
C ASN A 117 -9.07 3.87 -16.13
N GLU A 118 -10.38 3.85 -15.90
CA GLU A 118 -11.06 4.78 -14.99
C GLU A 118 -10.49 4.70 -13.56
N LEU A 119 -10.29 3.48 -13.06
CA LEU A 119 -9.70 3.27 -11.72
C LEU A 119 -8.27 3.81 -11.65
N LEU A 120 -7.45 3.48 -12.65
CA LEU A 120 -6.06 3.97 -12.71
C LEU A 120 -6.01 5.49 -12.79
N MET A 121 -6.90 6.13 -13.56
CA MET A 121 -6.98 7.58 -13.64
C MET A 121 -7.37 8.23 -12.29
N LYS A 122 -8.28 7.62 -11.52
CA LYS A 122 -8.59 8.09 -10.16
C LYS A 122 -7.37 8.03 -9.24
N VAL A 123 -6.58 6.96 -9.31
CA VAL A 123 -5.34 6.82 -8.53
C VAL A 123 -4.29 7.85 -8.95
N ILE A 124 -4.09 8.06 -10.25
CA ILE A 124 -3.15 9.06 -10.78
C ILE A 124 -3.56 10.47 -10.33
N ALA A 125 -4.84 10.81 -10.47
CA ALA A 125 -5.36 12.10 -10.04
C ALA A 125 -5.15 12.33 -8.54
N HIS A 126 -5.39 11.31 -7.70
CA HIS A 126 -5.11 11.37 -6.27
C HIS A 126 -3.61 11.64 -6.00
N ASN A 127 -2.71 10.91 -6.67
CA ASN A 127 -1.28 11.09 -6.49
C ASN A 127 -0.82 12.50 -6.90
N ILE A 128 -1.37 13.06 -7.99
CA ILE A 128 -1.10 14.45 -8.40
C ILE A 128 -1.54 15.42 -7.31
N VAL A 129 -2.74 15.26 -6.75
CA VAL A 129 -3.23 16.11 -5.64
C VAL A 129 -2.31 16.01 -4.43
N CYS A 130 -1.85 14.81 -4.06
CA CYS A 130 -0.90 14.64 -2.96
C CYS A 130 0.44 15.35 -3.21
N VAL A 131 0.97 15.27 -4.44
CA VAL A 131 2.22 15.96 -4.82
C VAL A 131 2.03 17.48 -4.75
N VAL A 132 0.95 18.00 -5.31
CA VAL A 132 0.62 19.43 -5.27
C VAL A 132 0.52 19.93 -3.82
N HIS A 133 -0.24 19.21 -2.98
CA HIS A 133 -0.35 19.52 -1.55
C HIS A 133 1.02 19.52 -0.85
N SER A 134 1.86 18.50 -1.10
CA SER A 134 3.20 18.40 -0.52
C SER A 134 4.10 19.58 -0.92
N ILE A 135 4.02 20.03 -2.16
CA ILE A 135 4.82 21.16 -2.66
C ILE A 135 4.34 22.47 -2.03
N PHE A 136 3.04 22.75 -2.08
CA PHE A 136 2.51 24.08 -1.73
C PHE A 136 2.23 24.26 -0.22
N GLU A 137 1.81 23.21 0.48
CA GLU A 137 1.46 23.32 1.89
C GLU A 137 2.56 22.80 2.84
N LEU A 138 3.33 21.79 2.43
CA LEU A 138 4.40 21.22 3.24
C LEU A 138 5.80 21.70 2.83
N GLY A 139 5.91 22.50 1.77
CA GLY A 139 7.18 23.06 1.31
C GLY A 139 8.19 22.03 0.77
N VAL A 140 7.70 20.86 0.34
CA VAL A 140 8.57 19.81 -0.22
C VAL A 140 9.10 20.25 -1.58
N THR A 141 10.42 20.32 -1.72
CA THR A 141 11.07 20.63 -3.01
C THR A 141 11.19 19.38 -3.88
N VAL A 142 10.67 19.45 -5.10
CA VAL A 142 10.81 18.36 -6.09
C VAL A 142 11.96 18.73 -7.05
N PRO A 143 13.01 17.89 -7.14
CA PRO A 143 14.09 18.14 -8.11
C PRO A 143 13.52 18.24 -9.52
N GLY A 144 13.83 19.36 -10.22
CA GLY A 144 13.36 19.63 -11.58
C GLY A 144 12.08 20.47 -11.69
N LEU A 145 11.31 20.69 -10.62
CA LEU A 145 10.14 21.60 -10.60
C LEU A 145 10.45 22.98 -10.01
N SER A 146 11.61 23.14 -9.39
CA SER A 146 12.02 24.37 -8.72
C SER A 146 12.17 25.61 -9.65
N ALA A 147 12.36 25.40 -10.93
CA ALA A 147 12.45 26.50 -11.90
C ALA A 147 11.08 27.14 -12.26
N CYS A 148 9.98 26.38 -12.11
CA CYS A 148 8.65 26.84 -12.53
C CYS A 148 7.90 27.56 -11.40
N THR A 149 8.21 27.25 -10.13
CA THR A 149 7.53 27.84 -8.97
C THR A 149 8.02 29.23 -8.63
N GLN A 150 9.28 29.56 -8.90
CA GLN A 150 9.81 30.91 -8.64
C GLN A 150 9.22 31.99 -9.56
N SER A 151 8.90 31.65 -10.81
CA SER A 151 8.28 32.59 -11.75
C SER A 151 6.79 32.85 -11.43
N ALA A 152 6.07 31.92 -10.87
CA ALA A 152 4.66 32.06 -10.51
C ALA A 152 4.45 32.90 -9.23
N ILE A 153 5.34 32.78 -8.25
CA ILE A 153 5.28 33.55 -6.98
C ILE A 153 5.70 35.03 -7.22
N SER A 154 6.65 35.27 -8.15
CA SER A 154 7.07 36.63 -8.50
C SER A 154 5.99 37.41 -9.26
N ALA A 155 5.12 36.75 -10.00
CA ALA A 155 4.03 37.38 -10.76
C ALA A 155 2.82 37.79 -9.89
N HIS A 156 2.70 37.25 -8.68
CA HIS A 156 1.57 37.53 -7.78
C HIS A 156 1.86 38.64 -6.75
N ASN A 157 3.13 39.10 -6.65
CA ASN A 157 3.54 40.17 -5.73
C ASN A 157 3.69 41.54 -6.40
N VAL A 158 3.24 41.73 -7.63
CA VAL A 158 3.21 42.99 -8.35
C VAL A 158 1.77 43.25 -8.81
N GLY A 159 0.92 43.59 -7.85
CA GLY A 159 -0.45 44.02 -8.10
C GLY A 159 -0.98 44.73 -6.85
#